data_cde66237db3c44c883dc6f8563c37b9f
#
_entry.id   cde66237db3c44c883dc6f8563c37b9f
#
_cell.length_a   1.000
_cell.length_b   1.000
_cell.length_c   1.000
_cell.angle_alpha   90.00
_cell.angle_beta   90.00
_cell.angle_gamma   90.00
#
_symmetry.space_group_name_H-M   'P 1'
#
loop_
_entity.id
_entity.type
_entity.pdbx_description
1 polymer ?
#
loop_
_entity_poly.entity_id
_entity_poly.type
_entity_poly.pdbx_seq_one_letter_code
_entity_poly.pdbx_strand_id
1 'polypeptide(L)'
;MRADRPIGTFLLLWPTLTALTIAGNGKIEIYLLIVFCIGAFLMRSAGCVINDYFDQDIDKKVFRTSTRPLATGKVNNFEALSLFVFLLSLSALLLIFLNFLSFLVATSLAILVSFYPLAKRIMKIPQIVLGIVFS
;
A
#
# COMPACT_ATOMS: atom_id res chain seq x y z
N MET A 1 -2.24 -10.68 -2.82
CA MET A 1 -1.03 -10.18 -2.14
C MET A 1 0.20 -10.67 -2.91
N ARG A 2 1.21 -9.85 -3.07
CA ARG A 2 2.49 -10.22 -3.70
C ARG A 2 3.56 -10.46 -2.64
N ALA A 3 3.26 -11.32 -1.67
CA ALA A 3 4.18 -11.64 -0.58
C ALA A 3 5.44 -12.41 -1.07
N ASP A 4 5.34 -13.06 -2.22
CA ASP A 4 6.43 -13.72 -2.94
C ASP A 4 7.50 -12.76 -3.50
N ARG A 5 7.20 -11.46 -3.58
CA ARG A 5 8.11 -10.43 -4.09
C ARG A 5 8.33 -9.32 -3.06
N PRO A 6 9.19 -9.54 -2.06
CA PRO A 6 9.36 -8.63 -0.92
C PRO A 6 10.01 -7.29 -1.28
N ILE A 7 10.63 -7.15 -2.47
CA ILE A 7 11.30 -5.92 -2.92
C ILE A 7 10.44 -4.69 -2.74
N GLY A 8 9.13 -4.78 -3.10
CA GLY A 8 8.22 -3.64 -2.97
C GLY A 8 7.92 -3.27 -1.51
N THR A 9 7.97 -4.20 -0.58
CA THR A 9 7.83 -3.94 0.86
C THR A 9 9.09 -3.27 1.40
N PHE A 10 10.28 -3.73 1.01
CA PHE A 10 11.53 -3.10 1.40
C PHE A 10 11.67 -1.66 0.89
N LEU A 11 11.21 -1.37 -0.32
CA LEU A 11 11.20 -0.01 -0.87
C LEU A 11 10.35 0.97 -0.04
N LEU A 12 9.29 0.48 0.62
CA LEU A 12 8.50 1.28 1.56
C LEU A 12 9.15 1.34 2.95
N LEU A 13 9.73 0.24 3.39
CA LEU A 13 10.33 0.15 4.72
C LEU A 13 11.54 1.07 4.89
N TRP A 14 12.44 1.15 3.89
CA TRP A 14 13.63 1.96 3.99
C TRP A 14 13.36 3.44 4.30
N PRO A 15 12.52 4.18 3.52
CA PRO A 15 12.16 5.56 3.86
C PRO A 15 11.48 5.66 5.22
N THR A 16 10.59 4.72 5.54
CA THR A 16 9.88 4.69 6.83
C THR A 16 10.84 4.58 8.01
N LEU A 17 11.82 3.66 7.94
CA LEU A 17 12.82 3.49 8.98
C LEU A 17 13.74 4.70 9.11
N THR A 18 14.11 5.29 7.97
CA THR A 18 14.92 6.52 7.96
C THR A 18 14.17 7.68 8.63
N ALA A 19 12.91 7.90 8.27
CA ALA A 19 12.08 8.93 8.87
C ALA A 19 11.89 8.71 10.38
N LEU A 20 11.65 7.46 10.79
CA LEU A 20 11.49 7.10 12.19
C LEU A 20 12.76 7.34 13.01
N THR A 21 13.93 7.06 12.42
CA THR A 21 15.24 7.30 13.05
C THR A 21 15.50 8.81 13.23
N ILE A 22 15.17 9.61 12.22
CA ILE A 22 15.31 11.07 12.26
C ILE A 22 14.36 11.65 13.31
N ALA A 23 13.08 11.26 13.30
CA ALA A 23 12.08 11.74 14.25
C ALA A 23 12.41 11.39 15.70
N GLY A 24 13.04 10.25 15.93
CA GLY A 24 13.48 9.80 17.25
C GLY A 24 14.87 10.29 17.68
N ASN A 25 15.51 11.20 16.91
CA ASN A 25 16.89 11.64 17.16
C ASN A 25 17.88 10.48 17.39
N GLY A 26 17.77 9.44 16.54
CA GLY A 26 18.58 8.23 16.60
C GLY A 26 18.09 7.18 17.61
N LYS A 27 17.06 7.48 18.41
CA LYS A 27 16.43 6.51 19.33
C LYS A 27 15.08 6.09 18.79
N ILE A 28 14.94 4.83 18.38
CA ILE A 28 13.69 4.28 17.88
C ILE A 28 13.03 3.49 18.99
N GLU A 29 11.80 3.84 19.35
CA GLU A 29 10.99 3.04 20.25
C GLU A 29 10.54 1.76 19.53
N ILE A 30 10.81 0.61 20.14
CA ILE A 30 10.55 -0.72 19.53
C ILE A 30 9.08 -0.88 19.14
N TYR A 31 8.15 -0.35 19.94
CA TYR A 31 6.74 -0.47 19.61
C TYR A 31 6.37 0.31 18.33
N LEU A 32 6.91 1.52 18.15
CA LEU A 32 6.73 2.31 16.91
C LEU A 32 7.34 1.59 15.70
N LEU A 33 8.54 1.03 15.88
CA LEU A 33 9.16 0.22 14.82
C LEU A 33 8.24 -0.91 14.36
N ILE A 34 7.66 -1.65 15.28
CA ILE A 34 6.74 -2.77 14.97
C ILE A 34 5.48 -2.23 14.27
N VAL A 35 4.86 -1.17 14.79
CA VAL A 35 3.65 -0.57 14.21
C VAL A 35 3.89 -0.12 12.78
N PHE A 36 5.00 0.59 12.51
CA PHE A 36 5.32 1.06 11.17
C PHE A 36 5.70 -0.06 10.21
N CYS A 37 6.44 -1.10 10.67
CA CYS A 37 6.77 -2.26 9.83
C CYS A 37 5.52 -3.03 9.42
N ILE A 38 4.62 -3.31 10.37
CA ILE A 38 3.36 -4.00 10.08
C ILE A 38 2.47 -3.12 9.20
N GLY A 39 2.35 -1.82 9.49
CA GLY A 39 1.58 -0.86 8.70
C GLY A 39 2.06 -0.78 7.25
N ALA A 40 3.37 -0.68 7.02
CA ALA A 40 3.95 -0.67 5.68
C ALA A 40 3.65 -1.96 4.91
N PHE A 41 3.74 -3.12 5.56
CA PHE A 41 3.40 -4.41 4.96
C PHE A 41 1.91 -4.50 4.58
N LEU A 42 1.01 -4.09 5.48
CA LEU A 42 -0.44 -4.12 5.27
C LEU A 42 -0.84 -3.16 4.14
N MET A 43 -0.38 -1.92 4.19
CA MET A 43 -0.68 -0.90 3.17
C MET A 43 -0.11 -1.29 1.80
N ARG A 44 1.10 -1.86 1.76
CA ARG A 44 1.66 -2.39 0.52
C ARG A 44 0.81 -3.52 -0.05
N SER A 45 0.35 -4.43 0.81
CA SER A 45 -0.49 -5.55 0.42
C SER A 45 -1.85 -5.06 -0.10
N ALA A 46 -2.50 -4.12 0.61
CA ALA A 46 -3.75 -3.51 0.19
C ALA A 46 -3.60 -2.79 -1.17
N GLY A 47 -2.55 -1.98 -1.33
CA GLY A 47 -2.24 -1.30 -2.59
C GLY A 47 -2.03 -2.27 -3.76
N CYS A 48 -1.40 -3.43 -3.54
CA CYS A 48 -1.27 -4.45 -4.57
C CYS A 48 -2.64 -5.04 -4.97
N VAL A 49 -3.49 -5.33 -3.99
CA VAL A 49 -4.81 -5.94 -4.26
C VAL A 49 -5.68 -4.98 -5.05
N ILE A 50 -5.79 -3.72 -4.63
CA ILE A 50 -6.62 -2.74 -5.32
C ILE A 50 -6.08 -2.40 -6.72
N ASN A 51 -4.77 -2.33 -6.89
CA ASN A 51 -4.17 -2.13 -8.21
C ASN A 51 -4.43 -3.32 -9.14
N ASP A 52 -4.29 -4.56 -8.66
CA ASP A 52 -4.56 -5.77 -9.45
C ASP A 52 -6.07 -5.88 -9.80
N TYR A 53 -6.97 -5.40 -8.92
CA TYR A 53 -8.41 -5.32 -9.18
C TYR A 53 -8.72 -4.37 -10.34
N PHE A 54 -8.16 -3.18 -10.34
CA PHE A 54 -8.39 -2.21 -11.43
C PHE A 54 -7.69 -2.59 -12.74
N ASP A 55 -6.53 -3.22 -12.67
CA ASP A 55 -5.72 -3.55 -13.84
C ASP A 55 -6.06 -4.93 -14.45
N GLN A 56 -7.03 -5.71 -13.92
CA GLN A 56 -7.29 -7.08 -14.30
C GLN A 56 -7.46 -7.31 -15.82
N ASP A 57 -8.12 -6.39 -16.55
CA ASP A 57 -8.33 -6.52 -17.99
C ASP A 57 -7.07 -6.20 -18.81
N ILE A 58 -6.24 -5.31 -18.30
CA ILE A 58 -4.94 -4.98 -18.88
C ILE A 58 -3.95 -6.12 -18.61
N ASP A 59 -3.97 -6.65 -17.39
CA ASP A 59 -3.08 -7.73 -16.94
C ASP A 59 -3.26 -9.02 -17.76
N LYS A 60 -4.47 -9.32 -18.20
CA LYS A 60 -4.74 -10.47 -19.11
C LYS A 60 -3.99 -10.35 -20.43
N LYS A 61 -3.73 -9.14 -20.91
CA LYS A 61 -3.11 -8.87 -22.21
C LYS A 61 -1.58 -8.78 -22.15
N VAL A 62 -1.01 -8.68 -20.95
CA VAL A 62 0.43 -8.51 -20.75
C VAL A 62 1.05 -9.80 -20.23
N PHE A 63 1.98 -10.39 -20.97
CA PHE A 63 2.64 -11.66 -20.65
C PHE A 63 3.16 -11.73 -19.21
N ARG A 64 3.82 -10.66 -18.72
CA ARG A 64 4.39 -10.58 -17.37
C ARG A 64 3.34 -10.62 -16.24
N THR A 65 2.12 -10.21 -16.51
CA THR A 65 1.06 -10.03 -15.51
C THR A 65 -0.14 -10.95 -15.71
N SER A 66 -0.20 -11.67 -16.83
CA SER A 66 -1.30 -12.62 -17.16
C SER A 66 -1.45 -13.77 -16.14
N THR A 67 -0.40 -14.07 -15.37
CA THR A 67 -0.42 -15.11 -14.33
C THR A 67 -0.95 -14.63 -12.97
N ARG A 68 -1.34 -13.34 -12.84
CA ARG A 68 -1.90 -12.81 -11.58
C ARG A 68 -3.23 -13.50 -11.25
N PRO A 69 -3.52 -13.76 -9.96
CA PRO A 69 -4.72 -14.49 -9.54
C PRO A 69 -6.04 -13.90 -10.06
N LEU A 70 -6.18 -12.56 -10.08
CA LEU A 70 -7.36 -11.89 -10.65
C LEU A 70 -7.41 -11.98 -12.17
N ALA A 71 -6.27 -11.86 -12.86
CA ALA A 71 -6.21 -11.99 -14.32
C ALA A 71 -6.52 -13.41 -14.78
N THR A 72 -6.14 -14.42 -14.00
CA THR A 72 -6.41 -15.86 -14.29
C THR A 72 -7.79 -16.32 -13.84
N GLY A 73 -8.57 -15.48 -13.13
CA GLY A 73 -9.87 -15.86 -12.57
C GLY A 73 -9.81 -16.80 -11.37
N LYS A 74 -8.62 -17.04 -10.78
CA LYS A 74 -8.45 -17.86 -9.57
C LYS A 74 -9.02 -17.21 -8.31
N VAL A 75 -9.18 -15.89 -8.34
CA VAL A 75 -9.74 -15.09 -7.26
C VAL A 75 -10.88 -14.24 -7.84
N ASN A 76 -12.01 -14.21 -7.16
CA ASN A 76 -13.17 -13.42 -7.53
C ASN A 76 -12.98 -11.96 -7.14
N ASN A 77 -13.68 -11.06 -7.84
CA ASN A 77 -13.68 -9.63 -7.53
C ASN A 77 -14.15 -9.35 -6.10
N PHE A 78 -15.13 -10.09 -5.61
CA PHE A 78 -15.63 -9.98 -4.25
C PHE A 78 -14.58 -10.37 -3.21
N GLU A 79 -13.85 -11.45 -3.44
CA GLU A 79 -12.76 -11.92 -2.57
C GLU A 79 -11.60 -10.90 -2.55
N ALA A 80 -11.27 -10.30 -3.70
CA ALA A 80 -10.24 -9.28 -3.77
C ALA A 80 -10.64 -8.01 -2.99
N LEU A 81 -11.88 -7.54 -3.15
CA LEU A 81 -12.38 -6.38 -2.42
C LEU A 81 -12.53 -6.64 -0.92
N SER A 82 -13.00 -7.82 -0.52
CA SER A 82 -13.07 -8.18 0.91
C SER A 82 -11.69 -8.25 1.54
N LEU A 83 -10.70 -8.80 0.86
CA LEU A 83 -9.31 -8.79 1.31
C LEU A 83 -8.75 -7.38 1.41
N PHE A 84 -9.04 -6.51 0.44
CA PHE A 84 -8.63 -5.10 0.47
C PHE A 84 -9.21 -4.37 1.69
N VAL A 85 -10.53 -4.49 1.92
CA VAL A 85 -11.20 -3.88 3.09
C VAL A 85 -10.65 -4.44 4.39
N PHE A 86 -10.41 -5.75 4.47
CA PHE A 86 -9.81 -6.38 5.64
C PHE A 86 -8.41 -5.83 5.95
N LEU A 87 -7.55 -5.71 4.95
CA LEU A 87 -6.19 -5.15 5.12
C LEU A 87 -6.23 -3.68 5.53
N LEU A 88 -7.15 -2.88 4.95
CA LEU A 88 -7.34 -1.49 5.36
C LEU A 88 -7.85 -1.39 6.81
N SER A 89 -8.82 -2.20 7.20
CA SER A 89 -9.34 -2.21 8.58
C SER A 89 -8.24 -2.56 9.57
N LEU A 90 -7.41 -3.56 9.24
CA LEU A 90 -6.30 -3.96 10.08
C LEU A 90 -5.22 -2.87 10.18
N SER A 91 -4.93 -2.17 9.07
CA SER A 91 -4.01 -1.03 9.11
C SER A 91 -4.59 0.17 9.87
N ALA A 92 -5.91 0.40 9.77
CA ALA A 92 -6.59 1.45 10.52
C ALA A 92 -6.53 1.21 12.05
N LEU A 93 -6.61 -0.04 12.49
CA LEU A 93 -6.43 -0.38 13.91
C LEU A 93 -5.04 0.01 14.44
N LEU A 94 -4.00 -0.06 13.60
CA LEU A 94 -2.66 0.38 14.00
C LEU A 94 -2.57 1.89 14.25
N LEU A 95 -3.47 2.69 13.65
CA LEU A 95 -3.48 4.13 13.86
C LEU A 95 -3.86 4.53 15.29
N ILE A 96 -4.52 3.65 16.05
CA ILE A 96 -4.86 3.86 17.47
C ILE A 96 -3.58 4.04 18.31
N PHE A 97 -2.47 3.42 17.88
CA PHE A 97 -1.18 3.52 18.56
C PHE A 97 -0.36 4.74 18.16
N LEU A 98 -0.88 5.58 17.27
CA LEU A 98 -0.20 6.77 16.76
C LEU A 98 -0.84 8.05 17.29
N ASN A 99 -0.10 9.17 17.22
CA ASN A 99 -0.64 10.47 17.57
C ASN A 99 -1.66 10.98 16.52
N PHE A 100 -2.46 11.99 16.91
CA PHE A 100 -3.52 12.54 16.05
C PHE A 100 -3.00 13.06 14.70
N LEU A 101 -1.81 13.69 14.67
CA LEU A 101 -1.21 14.20 13.43
C LEU A 101 -0.85 13.05 12.49
N SER A 102 -0.22 11.99 13.01
CA SER A 102 0.09 10.79 12.22
C SER A 102 -1.17 10.09 11.70
N PHE A 103 -2.23 10.05 12.51
CA PHE A 103 -3.53 9.55 12.09
C PHE A 103 -4.08 10.33 10.88
N LEU A 104 -4.04 11.67 10.94
CA LEU A 104 -4.56 12.53 9.89
C LEU A 104 -3.77 12.38 8.59
N VAL A 105 -2.44 12.37 8.68
CA VAL A 105 -1.54 12.15 7.53
C VAL A 105 -1.76 10.76 6.93
N ALA A 106 -1.76 9.71 7.74
CA ALA A 106 -1.93 8.34 7.27
C ALA A 106 -3.27 8.12 6.57
N THR A 107 -4.36 8.69 7.12
CA THR A 107 -5.70 8.61 6.51
C THR A 107 -5.74 9.34 5.18
N SER A 108 -5.16 10.54 5.10
CA SER A 108 -5.08 11.31 3.85
C SER A 108 -4.30 10.56 2.77
N LEU A 109 -3.17 9.96 3.12
CA LEU A 109 -2.36 9.16 2.21
C LEU A 109 -3.07 7.87 1.78
N ALA A 110 -3.79 7.20 2.69
CA ALA A 110 -4.57 6.00 2.36
C ALA A 110 -5.66 6.30 1.31
N ILE A 111 -6.33 7.44 1.42
CA ILE A 111 -7.30 7.93 0.43
C ILE A 111 -6.61 8.16 -0.92
N LEU A 112 -5.49 8.91 -0.94
CA LEU A 112 -4.73 9.18 -2.17
C LEU A 112 -4.27 7.90 -2.86
N VAL A 113 -3.73 6.93 -2.11
CA VAL A 113 -3.29 5.63 -2.64
C VAL A 113 -4.46 4.83 -3.21
N SER A 114 -5.64 4.89 -2.58
CA SER A 114 -6.83 4.18 -3.06
C SER A 114 -7.34 4.76 -4.39
N PHE A 115 -7.20 6.07 -4.60
CA PHE A 115 -7.57 6.73 -5.86
C PHE A 115 -6.48 6.65 -6.95
N TYR A 116 -5.26 6.27 -6.60
CA TYR A 116 -4.15 6.20 -7.56
C TYR A 116 -4.43 5.35 -8.80
N PRO A 117 -5.05 4.14 -8.72
CA PRO A 117 -5.36 3.35 -9.91
C PRO A 117 -6.30 4.05 -10.90
N LEU A 118 -7.21 4.90 -10.39
CA LEU A 118 -8.11 5.72 -11.22
C LEU A 118 -7.36 6.90 -11.83
N ALA A 119 -6.55 7.60 -11.03
CA ALA A 119 -5.71 8.72 -11.49
C ALA A 119 -4.76 8.29 -12.63
N LYS A 120 -4.17 7.11 -12.54
CA LYS A 120 -3.30 6.50 -13.57
C LYS A 120 -3.99 6.39 -14.94
N ARG A 121 -5.31 6.23 -14.99
CA ARG A 121 -6.08 6.10 -16.24
C ARG A 121 -6.41 7.44 -16.89
N ILE A 122 -6.49 8.50 -16.10
CA ILE A 122 -6.93 9.83 -16.51
C ILE A 122 -5.74 10.75 -16.76
N MET A 123 -4.69 10.64 -15.96
CA MET A 123 -3.54 11.55 -15.99
C MET A 123 -2.46 11.05 -16.94
N LYS A 124 -1.90 12.00 -17.74
CA LYS A 124 -0.75 11.73 -18.63
C LYS A 124 0.55 11.43 -17.87
N ILE A 125 0.69 11.93 -16.64
CA ILE A 125 1.88 11.77 -15.80
C ILE A 125 1.48 11.29 -14.39
N PRO A 126 1.12 9.99 -14.22
CA PRO A 126 0.71 9.44 -12.93
C PRO A 126 1.84 9.42 -11.90
N GLN A 127 3.09 9.57 -12.33
CA GLN A 127 4.28 9.61 -11.47
C GLN A 127 4.26 10.80 -10.49
N ILE A 128 3.59 11.91 -10.82
CA ILE A 128 3.45 13.06 -9.91
C ILE A 128 2.66 12.66 -8.67
N VAL A 129 1.53 11.97 -8.85
CA VAL A 129 0.72 11.50 -7.71
C VAL A 129 1.51 10.50 -6.86
N LEU A 130 2.26 9.62 -7.51
CA LEU A 130 3.12 8.67 -6.81
C LEU A 130 4.22 9.38 -6.02
N GLY A 131 4.85 10.40 -6.59
CA GLY A 131 5.87 11.22 -5.93
C GLY A 131 5.34 11.90 -4.66
N ILE A 132 4.15 12.51 -4.73
CA ILE A 132 3.51 13.15 -3.57
C ILE A 132 3.21 12.15 -2.45
N VAL A 133 2.79 10.93 -2.81
CA VAL A 133 2.49 9.88 -1.82
C VAL A 133 3.74 9.33 -1.13
N PHE A 134 4.89 9.36 -1.83
CA PHE A 134 6.15 8.78 -1.33
C PHE A 134 7.15 9.84 -0.80
N SER A 135 6.84 11.13 -0.86
CA SER A 135 7.68 12.18 -0.30
C SER A 135 7.31 12.50 1.14
#